data_b828954283ee1a2b4989abd66da73aec
#
_entry.id   b828954283ee1a2b4989abd66da73aec
#
_cell.length_a   1.000
_cell.length_b   1.000
_cell.length_c   1.000
_cell.angle_alpha   90.00
_cell.angle_beta   90.00
_cell.angle_gamma   90.00
#
_symmetry.space_group_name_H-M   'P 1'
#
loop_
_entity.id
_entity.type
_entity.pdbx_description
1 polymer ?
#
loop_
_entity_poly.entity_id
_entity_poly.type
_entity_poly.pdbx_seq_one_letter_code
_entity_poly.pdbx_strand_id
1 'polypeptide(L)'
;MKNGYKVVKNFIAPSFADYLKNYFTVIAENGHCVRGDDQAPNSYCIYGDPAFDTLMLMTSPIVEKSLNKKVIPQYTYARIYLKNSVLEEHIDRPECEISVTISLGGEYDNLWPICIKDYEDNTNCIKLDRGDAMIYYGHDLKHWRNKFDGVSQYQLFFHYVYADGKYKELLFDGRENLGLPYEDI
;
A
#
# COMPACT_ATOMS: atom_id res chain seq x y z
N MET A 1 15.47 -0.61 -9.03
CA MET A 1 14.93 0.70 -9.49
C MET A 1 15.97 1.77 -9.20
N LYS A 2 16.36 2.60 -10.20
CA LYS A 2 17.48 3.56 -10.06
C LYS A 2 17.25 4.57 -8.92
N ASN A 3 16.04 5.12 -8.84
CA ASN A 3 15.69 6.12 -7.81
C ASN A 3 15.00 5.51 -6.58
N GLY A 4 14.98 4.18 -6.46
CA GLY A 4 14.34 3.47 -5.37
C GLY A 4 12.83 3.32 -5.49
N TYR A 5 12.20 3.93 -6.49
CA TYR A 5 10.78 3.78 -6.77
C TYR A 5 10.47 3.74 -8.27
N LYS A 6 9.26 3.29 -8.62
CA LYS A 6 8.72 3.24 -9.99
C LYS A 6 7.20 3.42 -9.97
N VAL A 7 6.69 4.31 -10.79
CA VAL A 7 5.25 4.45 -11.03
C VAL A 7 4.81 3.46 -12.12
N VAL A 8 3.72 2.76 -11.87
CA VAL A 8 3.08 1.84 -12.83
C VAL A 8 1.67 2.34 -13.07
N LYS A 9 1.44 2.88 -14.27
CA LYS A 9 0.12 3.32 -14.69
C LYS A 9 -0.78 2.12 -14.97
N ASN A 10 -2.06 2.22 -14.58
CA ASN A 10 -3.04 1.14 -14.73
C ASN A 10 -2.49 -0.20 -14.19
N PHE A 11 -1.90 -0.18 -12.98
CA PHE A 11 -1.48 -1.40 -12.29
C PHE A 11 -2.63 -2.38 -12.13
N ILE A 12 -3.81 -1.84 -11.86
CA ILE A 12 -5.11 -2.51 -12.01
C ILE A 12 -6.04 -1.65 -12.87
N ALA A 13 -7.01 -2.27 -13.52
CA ALA A 13 -8.00 -1.53 -14.31
C ALA A 13 -8.78 -0.54 -13.41
N PRO A 14 -9.07 0.70 -13.87
CA PRO A 14 -9.83 1.67 -13.08
C PRO A 14 -11.20 1.16 -12.62
N SER A 15 -11.91 0.38 -13.44
CA SER A 15 -13.18 -0.25 -13.06
C SER A 15 -13.03 -1.29 -11.94
N PHE A 16 -11.88 -1.98 -11.89
CA PHE A 16 -11.58 -2.91 -10.82
C PHE A 16 -11.18 -2.18 -9.53
N ALA A 17 -10.47 -1.05 -9.65
CA ALA A 17 -10.22 -0.18 -8.50
C ALA A 17 -11.54 0.37 -7.90
N ASP A 18 -12.54 0.70 -8.74
CA ASP A 18 -13.88 1.07 -8.27
C ASP A 18 -14.59 -0.06 -7.52
N TYR A 19 -14.50 -1.29 -8.04
CA TYR A 19 -15.02 -2.45 -7.35
C TYR A 19 -14.39 -2.62 -5.95
N LEU A 20 -13.06 -2.56 -5.88
CA LEU A 20 -12.32 -2.71 -4.61
C LEU A 20 -12.61 -1.55 -3.63
N LYS A 21 -12.78 -0.32 -4.14
CA LYS A 21 -13.21 0.82 -3.32
C LYS A 21 -14.58 0.55 -2.69
N ASN A 22 -15.55 0.10 -3.49
CA ASN A 22 -16.89 -0.21 -3.00
C ASN A 22 -16.88 -1.41 -2.04
N TYR A 23 -16.12 -2.45 -2.33
CA TYR A 23 -15.89 -3.57 -1.42
C TYR A 23 -15.35 -3.08 -0.08
N PHE A 24 -14.31 -2.23 -0.10
CA PHE A 24 -13.70 -1.69 1.12
C PHE A 24 -14.68 -0.80 1.90
N THR A 25 -15.53 -0.03 1.21
CA THR A 25 -16.61 0.74 1.86
C THR A 25 -17.55 -0.20 2.61
N VAL A 26 -18.01 -1.27 1.97
CA VAL A 26 -18.94 -2.24 2.57
C VAL A 26 -18.34 -2.88 3.83
N ILE A 27 -17.10 -3.35 3.78
CA ILE A 27 -16.47 -3.97 4.96
C ILE A 27 -16.21 -2.97 6.08
N ALA A 28 -15.90 -1.70 5.76
CA ALA A 28 -15.72 -0.65 6.74
C ALA A 28 -17.05 -0.27 7.43
N GLU A 29 -18.14 -0.13 6.67
CA GLU A 29 -19.48 0.16 7.20
C GLU A 29 -20.03 -0.98 8.07
N ASN A 30 -19.60 -2.22 7.81
CA ASN A 30 -19.98 -3.38 8.64
C ASN A 30 -19.05 -3.61 9.84
N GLY A 31 -18.13 -2.68 10.12
CA GLY A 31 -17.33 -2.72 11.34
C GLY A 31 -16.12 -3.67 11.28
N HIS A 32 -15.73 -4.14 10.09
CA HIS A 32 -14.53 -4.99 9.92
C HIS A 32 -13.21 -4.20 9.87
N CYS A 33 -13.27 -2.87 9.97
CA CYS A 33 -12.10 -2.02 9.95
C CYS A 33 -11.82 -1.42 11.32
N VAL A 34 -10.55 -1.30 11.66
CA VAL A 34 -10.09 -0.56 12.85
C VAL A 34 -10.07 0.93 12.52
N ARG A 35 -10.45 1.76 13.47
CA ARG A 35 -10.40 3.22 13.33
C ARG A 35 -9.04 3.74 13.77
N GLY A 36 -8.29 4.26 12.79
CA GLY A 36 -6.99 4.87 13.02
C GLY A 36 -5.90 3.87 13.41
N ASP A 37 -4.70 4.31 13.26
CA ASP A 37 -3.48 3.72 13.80
C ASP A 37 -2.50 4.85 14.16
N ASP A 38 -1.33 4.51 14.72
CA ASP A 38 -0.33 5.48 15.16
C ASP A 38 0.20 6.36 14.01
N GLN A 39 0.19 5.84 12.76
CA GLN A 39 0.66 6.58 11.58
C GLN A 39 -0.41 7.53 11.01
N ALA A 40 -1.68 7.14 11.07
CA ALA A 40 -2.79 7.91 10.52
C ALA A 40 -4.06 7.79 11.38
N PRO A 41 -4.13 8.49 12.53
CA PRO A 41 -5.23 8.36 13.48
C PRO A 41 -6.61 8.67 12.89
N ASN A 42 -6.66 9.53 11.86
CA ASN A 42 -7.91 9.90 11.18
C ASN A 42 -8.15 9.07 9.93
N SER A 43 -8.23 7.75 10.08
CA SER A 43 -8.47 6.82 8.98
C SER A 43 -9.31 5.62 9.44
N TYR A 44 -9.70 4.76 8.49
CA TYR A 44 -10.12 3.38 8.74
C TYR A 44 -9.14 2.45 8.06
N CYS A 45 -8.79 1.35 8.69
CA CYS A 45 -7.79 0.44 8.15
C CYS A 45 -8.15 -1.03 8.39
N ILE A 46 -7.63 -1.90 7.51
CA ILE A 46 -7.74 -3.35 7.62
C ILE A 46 -6.43 -3.99 7.18
N TYR A 47 -6.02 -5.02 7.92
CA TYR A 47 -4.83 -5.82 7.67
C TYR A 47 -5.25 -7.20 7.11
N GLY A 48 -4.55 -7.67 6.07
CA GLY A 48 -4.59 -9.06 5.63
C GLY A 48 -5.96 -9.54 5.12
N ASP A 49 -6.78 -8.64 4.56
CA ASP A 49 -8.07 -9.00 3.99
C ASP A 49 -7.90 -10.02 2.84
N PRO A 50 -8.68 -11.12 2.80
CA PRO A 50 -8.53 -12.19 1.81
C PRO A 50 -8.65 -11.73 0.36
N ALA A 51 -9.52 -10.75 0.05
CA ALA A 51 -9.66 -10.24 -1.32
C ALA A 51 -8.43 -9.43 -1.73
N PHE A 52 -7.88 -8.63 -0.82
CA PHE A 52 -6.67 -7.84 -1.06
C PHE A 52 -5.42 -8.74 -1.13
N ASP A 53 -5.28 -9.73 -0.24
CA ASP A 53 -4.19 -10.72 -0.28
C ASP A 53 -4.23 -11.53 -1.58
N THR A 54 -5.43 -11.91 -2.06
CA THR A 54 -5.60 -12.57 -3.37
C THR A 54 -5.12 -11.68 -4.51
N LEU A 55 -5.47 -10.40 -4.51
CA LEU A 55 -5.01 -9.46 -5.53
C LEU A 55 -3.49 -9.28 -5.49
N MET A 56 -2.90 -9.22 -4.30
CA MET A 56 -1.44 -9.17 -4.12
C MET A 56 -0.76 -10.35 -4.81
N LEU A 57 -1.27 -11.58 -4.62
CA LEU A 57 -0.76 -12.78 -5.30
C LEU A 57 -0.90 -12.67 -6.82
N MET A 58 -2.06 -12.26 -7.32
CA MET A 58 -2.32 -12.15 -8.76
C MET A 58 -1.43 -11.11 -9.45
N THR A 59 -1.04 -10.05 -8.75
CA THR A 59 -0.25 -8.94 -9.30
C THR A 59 1.25 -9.07 -9.01
N SER A 60 1.69 -10.03 -8.20
CA SER A 60 3.12 -10.31 -7.94
C SER A 60 3.97 -10.40 -9.21
N PRO A 61 3.53 -11.01 -10.33
CA PRO A 61 4.32 -11.04 -11.57
C PRO A 61 4.61 -9.65 -12.16
N ILE A 62 3.74 -8.66 -11.93
CA ILE A 62 3.97 -7.26 -12.36
C ILE A 62 5.09 -6.63 -11.53
N VAL A 63 5.07 -6.89 -10.22
CA VAL A 63 6.10 -6.44 -9.29
C VAL A 63 7.45 -7.07 -9.65
N GLU A 64 7.50 -8.40 -9.80
CA GLU A 64 8.68 -9.16 -10.19
C GLU A 64 9.29 -8.65 -11.51
N LYS A 65 8.45 -8.42 -12.52
CA LYS A 65 8.88 -7.84 -13.81
C LYS A 65 9.47 -6.44 -13.64
N SER A 66 8.90 -5.63 -12.74
CA SER A 66 9.37 -4.27 -12.47
C SER A 66 10.73 -4.26 -11.78
N LEU A 67 10.99 -5.24 -10.93
CA LEU A 67 12.23 -5.40 -10.16
C LEU A 67 13.28 -6.27 -10.87
N ASN A 68 12.87 -7.07 -11.88
CA ASN A 68 13.65 -8.15 -12.47
C ASN A 68 14.15 -9.16 -11.43
N LYS A 69 13.35 -9.44 -10.42
CA LYS A 69 13.62 -10.37 -9.30
C LYS A 69 12.33 -11.02 -8.81
N LYS A 70 12.48 -12.20 -8.21
CA LYS A 70 11.40 -12.89 -7.51
C LYS A 70 11.13 -12.29 -6.15
N VAL A 71 9.85 -12.25 -5.76
CA VAL A 71 9.40 -11.71 -4.48
C VAL A 71 8.54 -12.73 -3.73
N ILE A 72 8.53 -12.61 -2.40
CA ILE A 72 7.67 -13.35 -1.48
C ILE A 72 6.65 -12.36 -0.91
N PRO A 73 5.33 -12.60 -1.08
CA PRO A 73 4.30 -11.76 -0.49
C PRO A 73 4.34 -11.86 1.04
N GLN A 74 4.12 -10.72 1.70
CA GLN A 74 4.06 -10.64 3.15
C GLN A 74 2.63 -10.43 3.63
N TYR A 75 2.07 -9.26 3.38
CA TYR A 75 0.70 -8.92 3.76
C TYR A 75 0.19 -7.76 2.92
N THR A 76 -1.12 -7.58 2.98
CA THR A 76 -1.77 -6.37 2.50
C THR A 76 -2.24 -5.50 3.66
N TYR A 77 -2.25 -4.21 3.43
CA TYR A 77 -2.87 -3.23 4.30
C TYR A 77 -3.73 -2.31 3.46
N ALA A 78 -4.90 -1.94 3.94
CA ALA A 78 -5.75 -1.00 3.23
C ALA A 78 -6.19 0.12 4.17
N ARG A 79 -6.28 1.35 3.66
CA ARG A 79 -6.62 2.52 4.45
C ARG A 79 -7.58 3.44 3.71
N ILE A 80 -8.61 3.89 4.41
CA ILE A 80 -9.49 4.99 4.00
C ILE A 80 -9.03 6.21 4.80
N TYR A 81 -8.29 7.10 4.15
CA TYR A 81 -7.94 8.38 4.75
C TYR A 81 -9.13 9.33 4.68
N LEU A 82 -9.37 10.05 5.75
CA LEU A 82 -10.43 11.05 5.88
C LEU A 82 -9.85 12.47 5.80
N LYS A 83 -10.73 13.46 5.72
CA LYS A 83 -10.33 14.86 5.70
C LYS A 83 -9.41 15.19 6.88
N ASN A 84 -8.35 15.93 6.61
CA ASN A 84 -7.27 16.29 7.53
C ASN A 84 -6.31 15.14 7.91
N SER A 85 -6.44 13.95 7.33
CA SER A 85 -5.42 12.91 7.51
C SER A 85 -4.04 13.39 7.08
N VAL A 86 -3.05 12.92 7.81
CA VAL A 86 -1.61 13.07 7.50
C VAL A 86 -1.02 11.67 7.60
N LEU A 87 -0.05 11.36 6.78
CA LEU A 87 0.85 10.22 6.98
C LEU A 87 2.23 10.81 7.24
N GLU A 88 2.70 10.75 8.48
CA GLU A 88 3.98 11.31 8.87
C GLU A 88 5.16 10.68 8.11
N GLU A 89 6.27 11.42 7.99
CA GLU A 89 7.48 10.93 7.34
C GLU A 89 8.04 9.74 8.12
N HIS A 90 8.15 8.58 7.46
CA HIS A 90 8.63 7.34 8.05
C HIS A 90 9.33 6.46 7.00
N ILE A 91 9.97 5.42 7.48
CA ILE A 91 10.38 4.23 6.72
C ILE A 91 9.56 3.05 7.24
N ASP A 92 9.33 2.08 6.38
CA ASP A 92 8.58 0.87 6.74
C ASP A 92 9.47 -0.13 7.52
N ARG A 93 8.83 -1.12 8.11
CA ARG A 93 9.50 -2.25 8.77
C ARG A 93 10.10 -3.23 7.75
N PRO A 94 10.98 -4.19 8.16
CA PRO A 94 11.68 -5.10 7.25
C PRO A 94 10.79 -5.93 6.33
N GLU A 95 9.58 -6.31 6.77
CA GLU A 95 8.57 -7.03 6.00
C GLU A 95 8.07 -6.23 4.80
N CYS A 96 8.32 -4.93 4.77
CA CYS A 96 8.00 -4.01 3.70
C CYS A 96 9.26 -3.64 2.88
N GLU A 97 10.20 -4.59 2.69
CA GLU A 97 11.40 -4.36 1.87
C GLU A 97 11.03 -3.79 0.50
N ILE A 98 9.92 -4.29 -0.05
CA ILE A 98 9.30 -3.78 -1.28
C ILE A 98 7.84 -3.48 -0.95
N SER A 99 7.45 -2.24 -1.11
CA SER A 99 6.08 -1.78 -0.94
C SER A 99 5.47 -1.38 -2.28
N VAL A 100 4.17 -1.64 -2.43
CA VAL A 100 3.35 -1.17 -3.55
C VAL A 100 2.19 -0.40 -2.96
N THR A 101 2.04 0.87 -3.29
CA THR A 101 0.88 1.67 -2.91
C THR A 101 -0.01 1.89 -4.13
N ILE A 102 -1.30 1.54 -4.04
CA ILE A 102 -2.26 1.55 -5.15
C ILE A 102 -3.39 2.51 -4.79
N SER A 103 -3.68 3.47 -5.67
CA SER A 103 -4.83 4.35 -5.51
C SER A 103 -6.12 3.64 -5.96
N LEU A 104 -7.09 3.52 -5.07
CA LEU A 104 -8.45 3.08 -5.42
C LEU A 104 -9.37 4.27 -5.72
N GLY A 105 -8.85 5.50 -5.68
CA GLY A 105 -9.63 6.73 -5.83
C GLY A 105 -10.24 7.20 -4.52
N GLY A 106 -11.16 8.14 -4.61
CA GLY A 106 -11.79 8.74 -3.44
C GLY A 106 -12.72 9.89 -3.83
N GLU A 107 -13.01 10.75 -2.86
CA GLU A 107 -13.80 11.96 -3.04
C GLU A 107 -12.91 13.19 -2.72
N TYR A 108 -12.41 13.83 -3.76
CA TYR A 108 -11.48 14.96 -3.69
C TYR A 108 -11.46 15.74 -5.01
N ASP A 109 -11.15 17.03 -4.94
CA ASP A 109 -11.00 17.89 -6.13
C ASP A 109 -9.64 17.68 -6.82
N ASN A 110 -8.60 17.38 -6.03
CA ASN A 110 -7.23 17.19 -6.51
C ASN A 110 -6.63 15.89 -6.01
N LEU A 111 -5.85 15.22 -6.88
CA LEU A 111 -5.08 14.04 -6.51
C LEU A 111 -4.12 14.35 -5.35
N TRP A 112 -4.22 13.57 -4.30
CA TRP A 112 -3.39 13.68 -3.10
C TRP A 112 -2.09 12.89 -3.25
N PRO A 113 -0.94 13.57 -3.35
CA PRO A 113 0.31 12.90 -3.65
C PRO A 113 0.84 12.10 -2.46
N ILE A 114 1.58 11.03 -2.77
CA ILE A 114 2.56 10.44 -1.86
C ILE A 114 3.91 11.07 -2.16
N CYS A 115 4.62 11.55 -1.14
CA CYS A 115 5.97 12.08 -1.26
C CYS A 115 6.98 11.03 -0.81
N ILE A 116 8.11 10.94 -1.50
CA ILE A 116 9.19 9.99 -1.24
C ILE A 116 10.54 10.66 -1.46
N LYS A 117 11.51 10.38 -0.60
CA LYS A 117 12.91 10.74 -0.83
C LYS A 117 13.60 9.64 -1.63
N ASP A 118 14.26 10.03 -2.71
CA ASP A 118 15.08 9.11 -3.49
C ASP A 118 16.47 8.93 -2.87
N TYR A 119 17.31 8.09 -3.46
CA TYR A 119 18.67 7.84 -2.97
C TYR A 119 19.62 9.04 -3.06
N GLU A 120 19.25 10.10 -3.78
CA GLU A 120 19.97 11.37 -3.84
C GLU A 120 19.39 12.42 -2.86
N ASP A 121 18.49 11.99 -1.95
CA ASP A 121 17.75 12.82 -0.98
C ASP A 121 16.82 13.88 -1.62
N ASN A 122 16.48 13.72 -2.92
CA ASN A 122 15.49 14.58 -3.56
C ASN A 122 14.09 14.15 -3.14
N THR A 123 13.26 15.14 -2.82
CA THR A 123 11.84 14.90 -2.55
C THR A 123 11.04 14.86 -3.84
N ASN A 124 10.35 13.76 -4.07
CA ASN A 124 9.48 13.53 -5.21
C ASN A 124 8.04 13.28 -4.71
N CYS A 125 7.08 14.15 -5.07
CA CYS A 125 5.67 13.97 -4.69
C CYS A 125 4.88 13.45 -5.89
N ILE A 126 4.42 12.22 -5.80
CA ILE A 126 3.85 11.44 -6.89
C ILE A 126 2.32 11.41 -6.76
N LYS A 127 1.62 11.87 -7.80
CA LYS A 127 0.17 11.76 -7.93
C LYS A 127 -0.18 10.45 -8.62
N LEU A 128 -0.97 9.63 -7.94
CA LEU A 128 -1.49 8.36 -8.46
C LEU A 128 -2.97 8.53 -8.72
N ASP A 129 -3.37 8.32 -9.97
CA ASP A 129 -4.77 8.25 -10.32
C ASP A 129 -5.34 6.86 -9.96
N ARG A 130 -6.64 6.71 -10.03
CA ARG A 130 -7.36 5.47 -9.74
C ARG A 130 -6.83 4.31 -10.59
N GLY A 131 -6.37 3.25 -9.94
CA GLY A 131 -5.74 2.08 -10.56
C GLY A 131 -4.23 2.21 -10.78
N ASP A 132 -3.63 3.39 -10.58
CA ASP A 132 -2.18 3.56 -10.62
C ASP A 132 -1.53 3.06 -9.33
N ALA A 133 -0.28 2.64 -9.45
CA ALA A 133 0.53 2.23 -8.32
C ALA A 133 1.94 2.86 -8.34
N MET A 134 2.55 2.93 -7.17
CA MET A 134 3.98 3.15 -7.01
C MET A 134 4.58 1.94 -6.30
N ILE A 135 5.60 1.33 -6.92
CA ILE A 135 6.45 0.30 -6.32
C ILE A 135 7.67 1.01 -5.76
N TYR A 136 8.06 0.75 -4.52
CA TYR A 136 9.18 1.43 -3.88
C TYR A 136 9.82 0.57 -2.79
N TYR A 137 11.05 0.91 -2.40
CA TYR A 137 11.76 0.27 -1.29
C TYR A 137 11.31 0.92 0.02
N GLY A 138 10.21 0.39 0.60
CA GLY A 138 9.56 0.97 1.77
C GLY A 138 10.45 0.99 3.01
N HIS A 139 11.25 -0.06 3.20
CA HIS A 139 12.18 -0.16 4.31
C HIS A 139 13.41 0.76 4.20
N ASP A 140 13.75 1.23 2.99
CA ASP A 140 14.92 2.07 2.75
C ASP A 140 14.58 3.55 2.63
N LEU A 141 13.43 3.89 2.05
CA LEU A 141 13.13 5.24 1.61
C LEU A 141 12.09 5.90 2.50
N LYS A 142 12.41 7.09 3.00
CA LYS A 142 11.47 7.94 3.71
C LYS A 142 10.32 8.35 2.80
N HIS A 143 9.10 8.17 3.27
CA HIS A 143 7.91 8.53 2.53
C HIS A 143 6.80 9.03 3.46
N TRP A 144 5.90 9.88 2.92
CA TRP A 144 4.84 10.54 3.69
C TRP A 144 3.72 11.07 2.79
N ARG A 145 2.67 11.53 3.41
CA ARG A 145 1.63 12.35 2.76
C ARG A 145 1.32 13.57 3.63
N ASN A 146 1.36 14.75 3.00
CA ASN A 146 0.95 15.98 3.65
C ASN A 146 -0.55 15.94 3.98
N LYS A 147 -1.03 16.94 4.72
CA LYS A 147 -2.44 17.03 5.12
C LYS A 147 -3.39 16.88 3.92
N PHE A 148 -4.35 15.97 4.05
CA PHE A 148 -5.39 15.73 3.05
C PHE A 148 -6.52 16.75 3.17
N ASP A 149 -6.92 17.36 2.07
CA ASP A 149 -7.99 18.36 1.99
C ASP A 149 -9.31 17.84 1.42
N GLY A 150 -9.31 16.63 0.82
CA GLY A 150 -10.52 15.97 0.32
C GLY A 150 -11.40 15.35 1.40
N VAL A 151 -12.46 14.67 1.00
CA VAL A 151 -13.39 13.97 1.89
C VAL A 151 -12.87 12.59 2.26
N SER A 152 -12.49 11.78 1.23
CA SER A 152 -11.95 10.43 1.43
C SER A 152 -10.93 10.07 0.34
N GLN A 153 -9.90 9.28 0.71
CA GLN A 153 -8.94 8.65 -0.21
C GLN A 153 -8.79 7.19 0.19
N TYR A 154 -9.06 6.29 -0.73
CA TYR A 154 -8.90 4.84 -0.56
C TYR A 154 -7.55 4.40 -1.10
N GLN A 155 -6.77 3.75 -0.26
CA GLN A 155 -5.41 3.33 -0.59
C GLN A 155 -5.22 1.88 -0.20
N LEU A 156 -4.59 1.10 -1.08
CA LEU A 156 -4.25 -0.29 -0.85
C LEU A 156 -2.72 -0.43 -0.89
N PHE A 157 -2.17 -1.20 0.03
CA PHE A 157 -0.74 -1.44 0.15
C PHE A 157 -0.45 -2.93 0.10
N PHE A 158 0.54 -3.33 -0.72
CA PHE A 158 1.09 -4.68 -0.77
C PHE A 158 2.53 -4.65 -0.33
N HIS A 159 2.92 -5.61 0.46
CA HIS A 159 4.27 -5.71 1.00
C HIS A 159 4.89 -7.04 0.61
N TYR A 160 6.16 -6.96 0.20
CA TYR A 160 6.94 -8.10 -0.27
C TYR A 160 8.38 -8.00 0.24
N VAL A 161 9.04 -9.15 0.26
CA VAL A 161 10.49 -9.25 0.41
C VAL A 161 11.09 -9.97 -0.81
N TYR A 162 12.37 -9.80 -1.07
CA TYR A 162 13.04 -10.56 -2.12
C TYR A 162 13.14 -12.05 -1.77
N ALA A 163 12.84 -12.94 -2.72
CA ALA A 163 12.91 -14.38 -2.51
C ALA A 163 14.35 -14.89 -2.27
N ASP A 164 15.35 -14.16 -2.74
CA ASP A 164 16.78 -14.41 -2.52
C ASP A 164 17.42 -13.38 -1.54
N GLY A 165 16.59 -12.59 -0.86
CA GLY A 165 17.02 -11.47 -0.01
C GLY A 165 17.26 -11.83 1.45
N LYS A 166 17.64 -10.82 2.22
CA LYS A 166 17.93 -10.90 3.65
C LYS A 166 16.70 -11.30 4.48
N TYR A 167 15.51 -10.90 4.03
CA TYR A 167 14.26 -11.05 4.77
C TYR A 167 13.38 -12.21 4.28
N LYS A 168 13.91 -13.12 3.45
CA LYS A 168 13.16 -14.23 2.83
C LYS A 168 12.47 -15.16 3.81
N GLU A 169 12.90 -15.21 5.07
CA GLU A 169 12.29 -16.05 6.12
C GLU A 169 11.02 -15.41 6.74
N LEU A 170 10.72 -14.15 6.40
CA LEU A 170 9.55 -13.43 6.89
C LEU A 170 8.29 -13.73 6.05
N LEU A 171 8.03 -15.03 5.78
CA LEU A 171 6.91 -15.49 4.95
C LEU A 171 5.57 -15.10 5.57
N PHE A 172 4.71 -14.47 4.76
CA PHE A 172 3.34 -14.06 5.11
C PHE A 172 3.22 -13.22 6.41
N ASP A 173 4.28 -12.50 6.75
CA ASP A 173 4.34 -11.70 7.97
C ASP A 173 4.13 -12.54 9.24
N GLY A 174 4.68 -13.77 9.24
CA GLY A 174 4.56 -14.72 10.35
C GLY A 174 3.21 -15.46 10.42
N ARG A 175 2.28 -15.18 9.53
CA ARG A 175 1.02 -15.92 9.42
C ARG A 175 1.24 -17.28 8.76
N GLU A 176 0.42 -18.27 9.10
CA GLU A 176 0.45 -19.58 8.45
C GLU A 176 0.12 -19.50 6.95
N ASN A 177 -0.87 -18.67 6.59
CA ASN A 177 -1.34 -18.45 5.23
C ASN A 177 -1.77 -16.98 5.02
N LEU A 178 -1.75 -16.53 3.77
CA LEU A 178 -2.42 -15.29 3.37
C LEU A 178 -3.94 -15.41 3.56
N GLY A 179 -4.62 -14.30 3.81
CA GLY A 179 -6.06 -14.24 4.04
C GLY A 179 -6.47 -14.67 5.46
N LEU A 180 -5.55 -15.08 6.30
CA LEU A 180 -5.82 -15.27 7.72
C LEU A 180 -5.63 -13.96 8.49
N PRO A 181 -6.47 -13.71 9.51
CA PRO A 181 -6.26 -12.57 10.38
C PRO A 181 -4.90 -12.68 11.09
N TYR A 182 -4.34 -11.54 11.47
CA TYR A 182 -3.23 -11.51 12.41
C TYR A 182 -3.80 -11.94 13.76
N GLU A 183 -3.40 -13.09 14.26
CA GLU A 183 -3.71 -13.45 15.64
C GLU A 183 -2.73 -12.68 16.53
N ASP A 184 -3.26 -11.81 17.38
CA ASP A 184 -2.48 -11.21 18.46
C ASP A 184 -1.95 -12.35 19.33
N ILE A 185 -0.66 -12.63 19.20
CA ILE A 185 0.06 -13.63 20.00
C ILE A 185 0.42 -13.00 21.35
#